data_ddcc76a2e3dba3d979b60ca37e2c060e
#
_entry.id   ddcc76a2e3dba3d979b60ca37e2c060e
#
_cell.length_a   1.000
_cell.length_b   1.000
_cell.length_c   1.000
_cell.angle_alpha   90.00
_cell.angle_beta   90.00
_cell.angle_gamma   90.00
#
_symmetry.space_group_name_H-M   'P 1'
#
loop_
_entity.id
_entity.type
_entity.pdbx_description
1 polymer ?
#
loop_
_entity_poly.entity_id
_entity_poly.type
_entity_poly.pdbx_seq_one_letter_code
_entity_poly.pdbx_strand_id
1 'polypeptide(L)'
;VLLGEHGRHRDYSYGIHNNIPEGPRYPIRTVTDGKWRYIRNLLPGELYIEKHLMGMRGNGELNNPYWATWVRESWNNPHTYKVTKRYMSRPAEELYHTAKDRYEMTNHAADPAHAAIKAKLSAELDKWMKAQGDPGAPQDTHDAHQAARKGKHLYGVN
;
A
#
# COMPACT_ATOMS: atom_id res chain seq x y z
N VAL A 1 -25.18 9.59 8.65
CA VAL A 1 -24.50 8.44 8.06
C VAL A 1 -24.66 7.21 8.92
N LEU A 2 -24.34 7.26 10.21
CA LEU A 2 -24.49 6.11 11.11
C LEU A 2 -25.94 5.68 11.30
N LEU A 3 -26.88 6.59 11.12
CA LEU A 3 -28.32 6.33 11.20
C LEU A 3 -28.96 6.09 9.82
N GLY A 4 -28.17 6.01 8.74
CA GLY A 4 -28.68 5.74 7.41
C GLY A 4 -29.39 6.91 6.71
N GLU A 5 -29.34 8.11 7.27
CA GLU A 5 -30.05 9.28 6.74
C GLU A 5 -29.39 9.94 5.52
N HIS A 6 -28.11 9.61 5.24
CA HIS A 6 -27.34 10.17 4.14
C HIS A 6 -26.62 9.06 3.35
N GLY A 7 -26.77 9.07 2.03
CA GLY A 7 -26.23 8.03 1.14
C GLY A 7 -24.71 8.07 0.97
N ARG A 8 -24.07 9.23 1.11
CA ARG A 8 -22.62 9.39 0.93
C ARG A 8 -22.06 10.42 1.90
N HIS A 9 -21.06 10.01 2.64
CA HIS A 9 -20.37 10.87 3.63
C HIS A 9 -19.20 11.66 3.03
N ARG A 10 -18.47 11.03 2.12
CA ARG A 10 -17.26 11.61 1.49
C ARG A 10 -17.09 11.09 0.08
N ASP A 11 -16.40 11.85 -0.77
CA ASP A 11 -16.12 11.46 -2.14
C ASP A 11 -14.92 10.53 -2.24
N TYR A 12 -13.95 10.70 -1.34
CA TYR A 12 -12.73 9.91 -1.31
C TYR A 12 -12.41 9.41 0.10
N SER A 13 -11.73 8.28 0.16
CA SER A 13 -11.08 7.80 1.37
C SER A 13 -9.62 7.53 1.06
N TYR A 14 -8.75 7.81 2.03
CA TYR A 14 -7.31 7.72 1.88
C TYR A 14 -6.72 6.75 2.87
N GLY A 15 -5.55 6.18 2.54
CA GLY A 15 -4.82 5.31 3.43
C GLY A 15 -3.32 5.56 3.36
N ILE A 16 -2.69 5.48 4.51
CA ILE A 16 -1.25 5.47 4.70
C ILE A 16 -0.87 4.11 5.25
N HIS A 17 0.18 3.54 4.68
CA HIS A 17 0.90 2.44 5.29
C HIS A 17 2.38 2.79 5.32
N ASN A 18 2.96 2.73 6.50
CA ASN A 18 4.40 2.80 6.71
C ASN A 18 4.80 1.49 7.39
N ASN A 19 5.79 0.79 6.85
CA ASN A 19 6.08 -0.57 7.30
C ASN A 19 6.96 -0.62 8.56
N ILE A 20 7.69 0.44 8.88
CA ILE A 20 8.46 0.53 10.12
C ILE A 20 7.51 0.83 11.30
N PRO A 21 7.62 0.09 12.42
CA PRO A 21 8.70 -0.85 12.82
C PRO A 21 8.42 -2.31 12.46
N GLU A 22 7.34 -2.62 11.78
CA GLU A 22 6.84 -3.99 11.56
C GLU A 22 7.63 -4.76 10.49
N GLY A 23 8.45 -4.07 9.72
CA GLY A 23 9.32 -4.64 8.70
C GLY A 23 10.27 -3.59 8.13
N PRO A 24 11.02 -3.92 7.07
CA PRO A 24 11.78 -2.93 6.30
C PRO A 24 10.88 -1.83 5.77
N ARG A 25 11.45 -0.63 5.59
CA ARG A 25 10.69 0.50 5.06
C ARG A 25 10.01 0.18 3.74
N TYR A 26 8.71 0.43 3.67
CA TYR A 26 7.93 0.26 2.45
C TYR A 26 6.66 1.14 2.50
N PRO A 27 6.79 2.43 2.24
CA PRO A 27 5.67 3.35 2.35
C PRO A 27 4.72 3.21 1.17
N ILE A 28 3.43 3.14 1.49
CA ILE A 28 2.33 3.04 0.53
C ILE A 28 1.34 4.15 0.80
N ARG A 29 0.80 4.74 -0.27
CA ARG A 29 -0.31 5.69 -0.20
C ARG A 29 -1.44 5.22 -1.09
N THR A 30 -2.67 5.41 -0.66
CA THR A 30 -3.83 4.98 -1.43
C THR A 30 -4.97 5.97 -1.34
N VAL A 31 -5.77 6.01 -2.40
CA VAL A 31 -7.04 6.73 -2.46
C VAL A 31 -8.09 5.87 -3.15
N THR A 32 -9.32 5.98 -2.68
CA THR A 32 -10.46 5.33 -3.33
C THR A 32 -11.66 6.27 -3.41
N ASP A 33 -12.40 6.19 -4.51
CA ASP A 33 -13.70 6.85 -4.69
C ASP A 33 -14.89 5.91 -4.40
N GLY A 34 -14.59 4.71 -3.84
CA GLY A 34 -15.57 3.67 -3.55
C GLY A 34 -15.82 2.69 -4.70
N LYS A 35 -15.38 3.03 -5.92
CA LYS A 35 -15.49 2.17 -7.11
C LYS A 35 -14.12 1.76 -7.63
N TRP A 36 -13.17 2.69 -7.59
CA TRP A 36 -11.79 2.49 -7.97
C TRP A 36 -10.88 2.74 -6.78
N ARG A 37 -9.82 1.96 -6.68
CA ARG A 37 -8.71 2.19 -5.75
C ARG A 37 -7.43 2.40 -6.53
N TYR A 38 -6.74 3.51 -6.25
CA TYR A 38 -5.40 3.78 -6.71
C TYR A 38 -4.42 3.63 -5.54
N ILE A 39 -3.32 2.93 -5.80
CA ILE A 39 -2.25 2.69 -4.84
C ILE A 39 -0.94 3.19 -5.44
N ARG A 40 -0.17 3.92 -4.65
CA ARG A 40 1.18 4.35 -4.97
C ARG A 40 2.16 3.69 -4.01
N ASN A 41 3.04 2.86 -4.54
CA ASN A 41 4.17 2.27 -3.82
C ASN A 41 5.36 3.22 -3.98
N LEU A 42 5.80 3.84 -2.90
CA LEU A 42 6.80 4.91 -2.96
C LEU A 42 8.24 4.39 -3.07
N LEU A 43 8.45 3.10 -2.85
CA LEU A 43 9.73 2.40 -3.01
C LEU A 43 9.54 1.10 -3.81
N PRO A 44 9.11 1.17 -5.08
CA PRO A 44 8.75 -0.03 -5.86
C PRO A 44 9.95 -0.93 -6.21
N GLY A 45 11.18 -0.46 -6.03
CA GLY A 45 12.39 -1.27 -6.17
C GLY A 45 12.71 -2.15 -4.98
N GLU A 46 12.04 -1.92 -3.84
CA GLU A 46 12.24 -2.68 -2.61
C GLU A 46 11.24 -3.83 -2.53
N LEU A 47 11.56 -4.83 -1.72
CA LEU A 47 10.62 -5.91 -1.40
C LEU A 47 9.73 -5.49 -0.23
N TYR A 48 8.42 -5.69 -0.40
CA TYR A 48 7.49 -5.59 0.71
C TYR A 48 7.58 -6.83 1.59
N ILE A 49 8.02 -6.64 2.83
CA ILE A 49 8.12 -7.70 3.82
C ILE A 49 7.22 -7.35 5.00
N GLU A 50 6.14 -8.09 5.15
CA GLU A 50 5.26 -7.99 6.30
C GLU A 50 5.73 -8.99 7.37
N LYS A 51 6.20 -8.44 8.48
CA LYS A 51 6.89 -9.18 9.54
C LYS A 51 6.04 -10.31 10.14
N HIS A 52 4.76 -10.04 10.39
CA HIS A 52 3.89 -11.01 11.06
C HIS A 52 3.50 -12.16 10.15
N LEU A 53 3.18 -11.86 8.87
CA LEU A 53 2.85 -12.89 7.89
C LEU A 53 4.06 -13.72 7.49
N MET A 54 5.18 -13.06 7.18
CA MET A 54 6.38 -13.71 6.69
C MET A 54 7.25 -14.26 7.82
N GLY A 55 7.05 -13.79 9.04
CA GLY A 55 7.78 -14.25 10.23
C GLY A 55 9.22 -13.75 10.27
N MET A 56 9.46 -12.50 9.85
CA MET A 56 10.81 -11.94 9.86
C MET A 56 11.36 -11.82 11.29
N ARG A 57 12.49 -12.45 11.52
CA ARG A 57 13.26 -12.36 12.76
C ARG A 57 14.34 -11.28 12.67
N GLY A 58 14.96 -10.97 13.80
CA GLY A 58 16.04 -9.98 13.88
C GLY A 58 17.28 -10.29 13.03
N ASN A 59 17.48 -11.56 12.69
CA ASN A 59 18.55 -12.03 11.77
C ASN A 59 18.13 -11.99 10.27
N GLY A 60 16.92 -11.52 9.96
CA GLY A 60 16.41 -11.44 8.58
C GLY A 60 15.76 -12.72 8.05
N GLU A 61 15.71 -13.79 8.82
CA GLU A 61 15.02 -15.03 8.40
C GLU A 61 13.51 -14.84 8.34
N LEU A 62 12.89 -15.42 7.31
CA LEU A 62 11.43 -15.47 7.11
C LEU A 62 10.96 -16.89 7.47
N ASN A 63 10.44 -17.10 8.67
CA ASN A 63 10.19 -18.43 9.18
C ASN A 63 8.75 -18.73 9.58
N ASN A 64 7.79 -17.93 9.16
CA ASN A 64 6.38 -18.26 9.37
C ASN A 64 6.02 -19.50 8.52
N PRO A 65 5.49 -20.59 9.12
CA PRO A 65 5.16 -21.80 8.38
C PRO A 65 4.17 -21.60 7.24
N TYR A 66 3.21 -20.70 7.39
CA TYR A 66 2.24 -20.38 6.32
C TYR A 66 2.94 -19.77 5.12
N TRP A 67 3.77 -18.76 5.35
CA TRP A 67 4.54 -18.13 4.29
C TRP A 67 5.49 -19.10 3.59
N ALA A 68 6.20 -19.89 4.35
CA ALA A 68 7.09 -20.93 3.82
C ALA A 68 6.35 -21.94 2.94
N THR A 69 5.12 -22.32 3.33
CA THR A 69 4.28 -23.20 2.52
C THR A 69 3.91 -22.54 1.19
N TRP A 70 3.50 -21.27 1.20
CA TRP A 70 3.16 -20.54 -0.04
C TRP A 70 4.36 -20.40 -0.97
N VAL A 71 5.53 -20.08 -0.43
CA VAL A 71 6.77 -19.99 -1.21
C VAL A 71 7.12 -21.34 -1.84
N ARG A 72 7.04 -22.44 -1.09
CA ARG A 72 7.32 -23.78 -1.60
C ARG A 72 6.35 -24.18 -2.71
N GLU A 73 5.04 -23.95 -2.50
CA GLU A 73 4.02 -24.25 -3.51
C GLU A 73 4.19 -23.43 -4.79
N SER A 74 4.76 -22.22 -4.68
CA SER A 74 5.01 -21.35 -5.82
C SER A 74 5.99 -21.96 -6.85
N TRP A 75 6.81 -22.94 -6.46
CA TRP A 75 7.75 -23.58 -7.36
C TRP A 75 7.07 -24.46 -8.42
N ASN A 76 5.92 -25.03 -8.10
CA ASN A 76 5.18 -25.93 -8.97
C ASN A 76 3.78 -25.43 -9.36
N ASN A 77 3.35 -24.30 -8.81
CA ASN A 77 2.03 -23.74 -9.05
C ASN A 77 2.12 -22.31 -9.57
N PRO A 78 1.86 -22.07 -10.88
CA PRO A 78 1.95 -20.73 -11.47
C PRO A 78 1.02 -19.70 -10.84
N HIS A 79 -0.16 -20.10 -10.36
CA HIS A 79 -1.07 -19.21 -9.67
C HIS A 79 -0.46 -18.77 -8.33
N THR A 80 0.02 -19.72 -7.53
CA THR A 80 0.66 -19.42 -6.24
C THR A 80 1.91 -18.55 -6.45
N TYR A 81 2.73 -18.84 -7.48
CA TYR A 81 3.87 -17.99 -7.83
C TYR A 81 3.45 -16.55 -8.13
N LYS A 82 2.42 -16.37 -8.97
CA LYS A 82 1.92 -15.04 -9.32
C LYS A 82 1.47 -14.25 -8.10
N VAL A 83 0.72 -14.88 -7.20
CA VAL A 83 0.19 -14.24 -5.98
C VAL A 83 1.33 -13.92 -4.99
N THR A 84 2.22 -14.87 -4.73
CA THR A 84 3.35 -14.71 -3.80
C THR A 84 4.30 -13.62 -4.29
N LYS A 85 4.66 -13.65 -5.59
CA LYS A 85 5.51 -12.62 -6.21
C LYS A 85 4.87 -11.24 -6.12
N ARG A 86 3.58 -11.13 -6.45
CA ARG A 86 2.85 -9.86 -6.40
C ARG A 86 2.79 -9.29 -4.98
N TYR A 87 2.71 -10.15 -3.98
CA TYR A 87 2.68 -9.74 -2.59
C TYR A 87 3.99 -9.04 -2.18
N MET A 88 5.13 -9.58 -2.59
CA MET A 88 6.45 -9.06 -2.23
C MET A 88 6.95 -7.95 -3.16
N SER A 89 6.76 -8.13 -4.48
CA SER A 89 7.28 -7.22 -5.51
C SER A 89 6.12 -6.46 -6.15
N ARG A 90 5.91 -5.24 -5.69
CA ARG A 90 4.78 -4.42 -6.13
C ARG A 90 5.24 -3.37 -7.14
N PRO A 91 4.45 -3.08 -8.19
CA PRO A 91 4.75 -2.02 -9.13
C PRO A 91 4.61 -0.64 -8.46
N ALA A 92 5.16 0.41 -9.08
CA ALA A 92 5.07 1.78 -8.57
C ALA A 92 3.61 2.25 -8.40
N GLU A 93 2.73 1.84 -9.32
CA GLU A 93 1.33 2.22 -9.33
C GLU A 93 0.42 1.00 -9.51
N GLU A 94 -0.68 1.00 -8.77
CA GLU A 94 -1.72 -0.01 -8.92
C GLU A 94 -3.08 0.69 -9.02
N LEU A 95 -3.96 0.16 -9.89
CA LEU A 95 -5.32 0.64 -10.07
C LEU A 95 -6.27 -0.54 -10.13
N TYR A 96 -7.25 -0.59 -9.23
CA TYR A 96 -8.20 -1.68 -9.12
C TYR A 96 -9.64 -1.20 -9.19
N HIS A 97 -10.49 -1.94 -9.91
CA HIS A 97 -11.93 -1.71 -9.94
C HIS A 97 -12.59 -2.51 -8.82
N THR A 98 -12.57 -2.01 -7.58
CA THR A 98 -12.96 -2.74 -6.37
C THR A 98 -14.41 -3.25 -6.37
N ALA A 99 -15.31 -2.58 -7.10
CA ALA A 99 -16.69 -3.02 -7.23
C ALA A 99 -16.85 -4.28 -8.11
N LYS A 100 -15.90 -4.58 -9.01
CA LYS A 100 -15.92 -5.74 -9.90
C LYS A 100 -14.87 -6.79 -9.54
N ASP A 101 -13.78 -6.35 -8.95
CA ASP A 101 -12.62 -7.15 -8.53
C ASP A 101 -12.34 -6.92 -7.04
N ARG A 102 -13.17 -7.55 -6.19
CA ARG A 102 -13.08 -7.38 -4.73
C ARG A 102 -11.74 -7.85 -4.13
N TYR A 103 -11.02 -8.71 -4.85
CA TYR A 103 -9.71 -9.24 -4.42
C TYR A 103 -8.54 -8.51 -5.07
N GLU A 104 -8.82 -7.48 -5.88
CA GLU A 104 -7.79 -6.64 -6.51
C GLU A 104 -6.76 -7.46 -7.30
N MET A 105 -7.23 -8.43 -8.07
CA MET A 105 -6.37 -9.37 -8.81
C MET A 105 -5.89 -8.81 -10.15
N THR A 106 -6.60 -7.82 -10.72
CA THR A 106 -6.28 -7.23 -12.01
C THR A 106 -5.86 -5.78 -11.86
N ASN A 107 -4.55 -5.52 -11.99
CA ASN A 107 -4.02 -4.16 -11.96
C ASN A 107 -4.21 -3.48 -13.33
N HIS A 108 -4.97 -2.41 -13.38
CA HIS A 108 -5.27 -1.59 -14.57
C HIS A 108 -4.37 -0.37 -14.71
N ALA A 109 -3.35 -0.17 -13.87
CA ALA A 109 -2.55 1.05 -13.88
C ALA A 109 -1.79 1.30 -15.20
N ALA A 110 -1.45 0.24 -15.94
CA ALA A 110 -0.80 0.32 -17.25
C ALA A 110 -1.78 0.30 -18.43
N ASP A 111 -3.07 0.13 -18.20
CA ASP A 111 -4.08 0.05 -19.26
C ASP A 111 -4.47 1.46 -19.75
N PRO A 112 -4.24 1.81 -21.02
CA PRO A 112 -4.61 3.12 -21.56
C PRO A 112 -6.11 3.43 -21.45
N ALA A 113 -6.98 2.42 -21.48
CA ALA A 113 -8.42 2.60 -21.31
C ALA A 113 -8.79 3.17 -19.94
N HIS A 114 -7.92 3.03 -18.96
CA HIS A 114 -8.12 3.52 -17.58
C HIS A 114 -7.23 4.70 -17.20
N ALA A 115 -6.50 5.28 -18.17
CA ALA A 115 -5.55 6.38 -17.93
C ALA A 115 -6.21 7.61 -17.28
N ALA A 116 -7.43 7.97 -17.70
CA ALA A 116 -8.15 9.13 -17.16
C ALA A 116 -8.51 8.95 -15.69
N ILE A 117 -9.03 7.79 -15.28
CA ILE A 117 -9.36 7.53 -13.88
C ILE A 117 -8.10 7.41 -13.02
N LYS A 118 -7.02 6.81 -13.54
CA LYS A 118 -5.74 6.77 -12.86
C LYS A 118 -5.22 8.18 -12.59
N ALA A 119 -5.18 9.04 -13.60
CA ALA A 119 -4.72 10.42 -13.47
C ALA A 119 -5.56 11.22 -12.46
N LYS A 120 -6.88 11.05 -12.48
CA LYS A 120 -7.79 11.69 -11.53
C LYS A 120 -7.47 11.29 -10.08
N LEU A 121 -7.36 9.99 -9.81
CA LEU A 121 -7.10 9.49 -8.46
C LEU A 121 -5.67 9.82 -8.00
N SER A 122 -4.70 9.77 -8.90
CA SER A 122 -3.32 10.18 -8.61
C SER A 122 -3.24 11.64 -8.20
N ALA A 123 -3.89 12.55 -8.95
CA ALA A 123 -3.93 13.97 -8.63
C ALA A 123 -4.65 14.25 -7.28
N GLU A 124 -5.74 13.51 -7.00
CA GLU A 124 -6.44 13.64 -5.73
C GLU A 124 -5.58 13.15 -4.55
N LEU A 125 -4.80 12.08 -4.75
CA LEU A 125 -3.84 11.62 -3.76
C LEU A 125 -2.74 12.66 -3.49
N ASP A 126 -2.19 13.28 -4.53
CA ASP A 126 -1.18 14.34 -4.40
C ASP A 126 -1.71 15.54 -3.63
N LYS A 127 -2.93 15.98 -3.94
CA LYS A 127 -3.60 17.05 -3.23
C LYS A 127 -3.76 16.74 -1.74
N TRP A 128 -4.20 15.50 -1.43
CA TRP A 128 -4.38 15.08 -0.05
C TRP A 128 -3.04 14.96 0.68
N MET A 129 -2.02 14.33 0.09
CA MET A 129 -0.68 14.24 0.68
C MET A 129 -0.12 15.63 1.01
N LYS A 130 -0.25 16.57 0.08
CA LYS A 130 0.16 17.96 0.30
C LYS A 130 -0.60 18.62 1.46
N ALA A 131 -1.91 18.43 1.52
CA ALA A 131 -2.74 19.00 2.59
C ALA A 131 -2.44 18.41 3.97
N GLN A 132 -1.96 17.17 4.02
CA GLN A 132 -1.53 16.52 5.26
C GLN A 132 -0.05 16.78 5.59
N GLY A 133 0.70 17.45 4.71
CA GLY A 133 2.14 17.60 4.87
C GLY A 133 2.90 16.27 4.83
N ASP A 134 2.37 15.29 4.09
CA ASP A 134 3.00 13.98 3.93
C ASP A 134 4.16 14.06 2.92
N PRO A 135 5.42 13.94 3.36
CA PRO A 135 6.58 13.97 2.47
C PRO A 135 6.78 12.66 1.69
N GLY A 136 5.91 11.68 1.88
CA GLY A 136 6.00 10.38 1.22
C GLY A 136 7.02 9.44 1.85
N ALA A 137 7.98 8.94 1.06
CA ALA A 137 8.94 7.92 1.49
C ALA A 137 9.74 8.27 2.76
N PRO A 138 10.13 9.53 3.04
CA PRO A 138 10.81 9.89 4.28
C PRO A 138 10.04 9.62 5.57
N GLN A 139 8.72 9.49 5.52
CA GLN A 139 7.89 9.15 6.70
C GLN A 139 8.14 7.72 7.21
N ASP A 140 8.58 6.83 6.35
CA ASP A 140 8.82 5.43 6.73
C ASP A 140 10.30 5.18 7.03
N THR A 141 10.78 5.80 8.11
CA THR A 141 12.15 5.62 8.64
C THR A 141 12.10 5.40 10.15
N HIS A 142 13.14 4.76 10.70
CA HIS A 142 13.24 4.58 12.15
C HIS A 142 13.25 5.93 12.89
N ASP A 143 13.92 6.92 12.36
CA ASP A 143 13.99 8.26 12.97
C ASP A 143 12.61 8.94 12.96
N ALA A 144 11.89 8.88 11.85
CA ALA A 144 10.53 9.41 11.76
C ALA A 144 9.58 8.70 12.74
N HIS A 145 9.68 7.38 12.83
CA HIS A 145 8.90 6.59 13.79
C HIS A 145 9.21 6.99 15.24
N GLN A 146 10.49 7.10 15.60
CA GLN A 146 10.90 7.52 16.95
C GLN A 146 10.49 8.95 17.28
N ALA A 147 10.57 9.86 16.30
CA ALA A 147 10.12 11.24 16.48
C ALA A 147 8.61 11.31 16.71
N ALA A 148 7.83 10.60 15.90
CA ALA A 148 6.36 10.54 16.05
C ALA A 148 5.93 10.02 17.42
N ARG A 149 6.60 8.99 17.96
CA ARG A 149 6.35 8.48 19.33
C ARG A 149 6.63 9.52 20.41
N LYS A 150 7.47 10.51 20.15
CA LYS A 150 7.76 11.64 21.07
C LYS A 150 6.90 12.87 20.78
N GLY A 151 5.88 12.75 19.93
CA GLY A 151 5.03 13.87 19.51
C GLY A 151 5.77 14.91 18.63
N LYS A 152 6.84 14.52 17.97
CA LYS A 152 7.63 15.39 17.09
C LYS A 152 7.45 14.96 15.63
N HIS A 153 7.46 15.91 14.73
CA HIS A 153 7.55 15.68 13.29
C HIS A 153 8.96 15.98 12.81
N LEU A 154 9.63 15.00 12.17
CA LEU A 154 10.95 15.23 11.55
C LEU A 154 10.84 16.05 10.27
N TYR A 155 9.75 15.89 9.56
CA TYR A 155 9.45 16.56 8.30
C TYR A 155 8.29 17.49 8.58
N GLY A 156 8.62 18.74 8.94
CA GLY A 156 7.63 19.71 9.37
C GLY A 156 6.68 20.08 8.25
N VAL A 157 5.41 20.10 8.60
CA VAL A 157 4.44 20.96 7.93
C VAL A 157 4.61 22.31 8.59
N ASN A 158 5.18 23.28 7.87
CA ASN A 158 5.10 24.69 8.25
C ASN A 158 3.75 25.24 7.84
#